data_9333f858b54b459d7c5c21ceaa215690
#
_entry.id   9333f858b54b459d7c5c21ceaa215690
#
_cell.length_a   1.000
_cell.length_b   1.000
_cell.length_c   1.000
_cell.angle_alpha   90.00
_cell.angle_beta   90.00
_cell.angle_gamma   90.00
#
_symmetry.space_group_name_H-M   'P 1'
#
loop_
_entity.id
_entity.type
_entity.pdbx_description
1 polymer ?
#
loop_
_entity_poly.entity_id
_entity_poly.type
_entity_poly.pdbx_seq_one_letter_code
_entity_poly.pdbx_strand_id
1 'polypeptide(L)'
;MIQGDIRVFTVMAALRTAGFDEGLLSIHPAGQEIAREFQKIPNPLKKKLKNFYETHRQKGSIEDQITSYISLALVLEGPPNFKPLISLGQLPPDAWTVTGFSNLLKEFYSSAKVEAVWSRYRHLYRRAIIAYRPVVNDLILKAEGYLRISSASYRGRQLIFIPEFLVPPKSFNARTYQSSYYFLFGPSEILTTKEIRHQLLHFLLDPYTAQYSFSIDTRKILNEMVKDLGEILGNSNQDLRVMVTESLIKAVEMRLDKTSDGATEGLLEKAIGSGALLTQHFYEGLKKFETKREGFSVYYRNFLDDLDTDEIRVVLENLDEKSALVSDTGSLLPTKLERTIKQAKISLGNNKLERAEELFKLVLERYDPNNGDALYGLGIISVNQSNKMLARDYFIKAIDSMSSPDSIKVWSHIYLGRLFDIENNRTEAIVHYLAAVQLKDDTRNAQTVAQQGLESPFSPNQPSP
;
A
#
# COMPACT_ATOMS: atom_id res chain seq x y z
N MET A 1 -2.30 13.32 23.82
CA MET A 1 -2.83 12.47 24.93
C MET A 1 -2.55 11.00 24.63
N ILE A 2 -2.25 10.15 25.63
CA ILE A 2 -2.15 8.70 25.45
C ILE A 2 -3.20 8.05 26.34
N GLN A 3 -4.05 7.21 25.76
CA GLN A 3 -5.16 6.57 26.47
C GLN A 3 -5.53 5.21 25.85
N GLY A 4 -6.12 4.31 26.67
CA GLY A 4 -6.80 3.14 26.16
C GLY A 4 -8.21 3.51 25.71
N ASP A 5 -8.72 2.85 24.66
CA ASP A 5 -10.06 3.09 24.14
C ASP A 5 -10.87 1.78 24.08
N ILE A 6 -11.88 1.67 24.91
CA ILE A 6 -12.72 0.47 25.00
C ILE A 6 -13.53 0.20 23.71
N ARG A 7 -13.79 1.23 22.91
CA ARG A 7 -14.48 1.06 21.62
C ARG A 7 -13.57 0.32 20.64
N VAL A 8 -12.32 0.79 20.52
CA VAL A 8 -11.28 0.16 19.70
C VAL A 8 -10.98 -1.24 20.19
N PHE A 9 -10.81 -1.42 21.51
CA PHE A 9 -10.64 -2.75 22.12
C PHE A 9 -11.77 -3.70 21.75
N THR A 10 -13.03 -3.26 21.85
CA THR A 10 -14.20 -4.11 21.56
C THR A 10 -14.24 -4.51 20.09
N VAL A 11 -13.95 -3.56 19.18
CA VAL A 11 -13.88 -3.80 17.75
C VAL A 11 -12.78 -4.82 17.42
N MET A 12 -11.57 -4.63 17.95
CA MET A 12 -10.46 -5.54 17.70
C MET A 12 -10.69 -6.94 18.28
N ALA A 13 -11.31 -7.02 19.46
CA ALA A 13 -11.71 -8.30 20.06
C ALA A 13 -12.75 -9.03 19.21
N ALA A 14 -13.74 -8.32 18.69
CA ALA A 14 -14.76 -8.88 17.80
C ALA A 14 -14.17 -9.37 16.46
N LEU A 15 -13.28 -8.59 15.86
CA LEU A 15 -12.57 -8.98 14.62
C LEU A 15 -11.71 -10.22 14.82
N ARG A 16 -10.97 -10.31 15.92
CA ARG A 16 -10.21 -11.53 16.25
C ARG A 16 -11.09 -12.74 16.45
N THR A 17 -12.24 -12.53 17.08
CA THR A 17 -13.25 -13.61 17.23
C THR A 17 -13.85 -14.03 15.89
N ALA A 18 -13.93 -13.11 14.94
CA ALA A 18 -14.36 -13.36 13.55
C ALA A 18 -13.34 -14.13 12.71
N GLY A 19 -12.11 -14.29 13.20
CA GLY A 19 -11.03 -14.94 12.46
C GLY A 19 -10.11 -13.95 11.72
N PHE A 20 -10.16 -12.67 12.06
CA PHE A 20 -9.16 -11.73 11.60
C PHE A 20 -7.79 -12.24 12.04
N ASP A 21 -6.88 -12.37 11.07
CA ASP A 21 -5.49 -12.72 11.34
C ASP A 21 -5.28 -14.17 11.84
N GLU A 22 -6.07 -15.12 11.33
CA GLU A 22 -5.88 -16.56 11.52
C GLU A 22 -4.58 -17.07 10.89
N GLY A 23 -3.45 -16.57 11.21
CA GLY A 23 -2.18 -16.99 10.61
C GLY A 23 -1.02 -16.08 10.96
N LEU A 24 -1.27 -14.95 11.58
CA LEU A 24 -0.22 -14.07 12.06
C LEU A 24 0.32 -14.56 13.40
N LEU A 25 1.54 -15.07 13.33
CA LEU A 25 2.27 -15.66 14.46
C LEU A 25 2.77 -14.62 15.48
N SER A 26 2.48 -13.35 15.34
CA SER A 26 3.11 -12.30 16.14
C SER A 26 2.17 -11.30 16.79
N ILE A 27 1.20 -11.75 17.58
CA ILE A 27 0.58 -10.86 18.55
C ILE A 27 1.47 -10.77 19.78
N HIS A 28 1.52 -9.60 20.42
CA HIS A 28 2.11 -9.42 21.75
C HIS A 28 1.56 -10.48 22.73
N PRO A 29 2.37 -11.10 23.59
CA PRO A 29 1.91 -12.14 24.53
C PRO A 29 0.65 -11.74 25.32
N ALA A 30 0.58 -10.50 25.79
CA ALA A 30 -0.62 -9.97 26.45
C ALA A 30 -1.85 -9.98 25.53
N GLY A 31 -1.69 -9.68 24.25
CA GLY A 31 -2.77 -9.75 23.25
C GLY A 31 -3.27 -11.18 23.04
N GLN A 32 -2.37 -12.17 23.08
CA GLN A 32 -2.74 -13.58 23.01
C GLN A 32 -3.58 -14.01 24.21
N GLU A 33 -3.20 -13.59 25.41
CA GLU A 33 -3.99 -13.87 26.63
C GLU A 33 -5.40 -13.25 26.53
N ILE A 34 -5.48 -11.99 26.13
CA ILE A 34 -6.75 -11.29 25.93
C ILE A 34 -7.60 -12.00 24.88
N ALA A 35 -7.02 -12.39 23.74
CA ALA A 35 -7.74 -13.05 22.66
C ALA A 35 -8.33 -14.41 23.08
N ARG A 36 -7.61 -15.18 23.94
CA ARG A 36 -8.08 -16.47 24.48
C ARG A 36 -9.37 -16.32 25.31
N GLU A 37 -9.56 -15.18 26.02
CA GLU A 37 -10.78 -14.95 26.78
C GLU A 37 -12.04 -14.99 25.88
N PHE A 38 -11.91 -14.56 24.63
CA PHE A 38 -12.98 -14.51 23.66
C PHE A 38 -13.23 -15.80 22.87
N GLN A 39 -12.39 -16.85 23.07
CA GLN A 39 -12.60 -18.13 22.40
C GLN A 39 -13.84 -18.89 22.87
N LYS A 40 -14.32 -18.59 24.08
CA LYS A 40 -15.47 -19.27 24.73
C LYS A 40 -16.83 -18.69 24.31
N ILE A 41 -16.87 -17.84 23.31
CA ILE A 41 -18.11 -17.18 22.85
C ILE A 41 -19.04 -18.19 22.16
N PRO A 42 -20.36 -18.03 22.30
CA PRO A 42 -21.34 -18.90 21.65
C PRO A 42 -21.12 -19.00 20.15
N ASN A 43 -21.10 -20.21 19.59
CA ASN A 43 -20.91 -20.48 18.17
C ASN A 43 -21.79 -19.64 17.22
N PRO A 44 -23.11 -19.39 17.51
CA PRO A 44 -23.94 -18.58 16.63
C PRO A 44 -23.42 -17.15 16.45
N LEU A 45 -22.96 -16.51 17.53
CA LEU A 45 -22.42 -15.16 17.46
C LEU A 45 -21.07 -15.14 16.72
N LYS A 46 -20.20 -16.11 17.01
CA LYS A 46 -18.94 -16.26 16.30
C LYS A 46 -19.14 -16.40 14.80
N LYS A 47 -20.14 -17.20 14.38
CA LYS A 47 -20.51 -17.36 12.97
C LYS A 47 -21.02 -16.06 12.35
N LYS A 48 -21.86 -15.28 13.07
CA LYS A 48 -22.32 -13.96 12.59
C LYS A 48 -21.16 -13.01 12.35
N LEU A 49 -20.23 -12.91 13.33
CA LEU A 49 -19.04 -12.07 13.22
C LEU A 49 -18.15 -12.47 12.05
N LYS A 50 -17.90 -13.80 11.91
CA LYS A 50 -17.11 -14.35 10.81
C LYS A 50 -17.74 -14.03 9.45
N ASN A 51 -19.02 -14.31 9.28
CA ASN A 51 -19.74 -14.02 8.03
C ASN A 51 -19.69 -12.53 7.71
N PHE A 52 -19.88 -11.65 8.70
CA PHE A 52 -19.80 -10.21 8.48
C PHE A 52 -18.42 -9.82 8.00
N TYR A 53 -17.37 -10.27 8.70
CA TYR A 53 -15.98 -9.97 8.33
C TYR A 53 -15.63 -10.46 6.93
N GLU A 54 -15.96 -11.70 6.59
CA GLU A 54 -15.71 -12.29 5.27
C GLU A 54 -16.44 -11.54 4.15
N THR A 55 -17.70 -11.14 4.39
CA THR A 55 -18.49 -10.39 3.40
C THR A 55 -17.97 -8.97 3.15
N HIS A 56 -17.38 -8.34 4.19
CA HIS A 56 -16.90 -6.96 4.12
C HIS A 56 -15.36 -6.88 4.08
N ARG A 57 -14.69 -8.02 3.88
CA ARG A 57 -13.22 -8.07 3.81
C ARG A 57 -12.71 -7.28 2.61
N GLN A 58 -11.88 -6.28 2.89
CA GLN A 58 -11.25 -5.49 1.85
C GLN A 58 -10.03 -6.21 1.27
N LYS A 59 -9.74 -5.95 -0.01
CA LYS A 59 -8.49 -6.39 -0.64
C LYS A 59 -7.37 -5.46 -0.18
N GLY A 60 -6.24 -6.01 0.21
CA GLY A 60 -5.08 -5.22 0.62
C GLY A 60 -4.31 -5.86 1.78
N SER A 61 -3.46 -5.05 2.40
CA SER A 61 -2.69 -5.44 3.57
C SER A 61 -3.62 -5.72 4.78
N ILE A 62 -3.05 -6.27 5.84
CA ILE A 62 -3.79 -6.49 7.09
C ILE A 62 -4.19 -5.16 7.71
N GLU A 63 -3.33 -4.18 7.62
CA GLU A 63 -3.60 -2.81 8.05
C GLU A 63 -4.80 -2.21 7.31
N ASP A 64 -4.89 -2.43 6.00
CA ASP A 64 -6.03 -1.97 5.19
C ASP A 64 -7.34 -2.62 5.63
N GLN A 65 -7.30 -3.91 5.95
CA GLN A 65 -8.50 -4.66 6.35
C GLN A 65 -9.10 -4.17 7.66
N ILE A 66 -8.28 -3.72 8.63
CA ILE A 66 -8.79 -3.22 9.93
C ILE A 66 -9.11 -1.73 9.91
N THR A 67 -8.63 -1.00 8.92
CA THR A 67 -8.78 0.45 8.78
C THR A 67 -10.22 0.92 8.92
N SER A 68 -11.13 0.34 8.13
CA SER A 68 -12.56 0.69 8.13
C SER A 68 -13.23 0.45 9.50
N TYR A 69 -12.83 -0.62 10.17
CA TYR A 69 -13.36 -0.96 11.51
C TYR A 69 -12.83 -0.03 12.59
N ILE A 70 -11.57 0.41 12.49
CA ILE A 70 -11.00 1.43 13.39
C ILE A 70 -11.71 2.76 13.18
N SER A 71 -11.90 3.19 11.92
CA SER A 71 -12.65 4.40 11.60
C SER A 71 -14.07 4.34 12.16
N LEU A 72 -14.75 3.20 12.05
CA LEU A 72 -16.06 2.98 12.66
C LEU A 72 -15.99 3.10 14.19
N ALA A 73 -15.03 2.44 14.86
CA ALA A 73 -14.89 2.50 16.32
C ALA A 73 -14.79 3.94 16.84
N LEU A 74 -14.04 4.79 16.14
CA LEU A 74 -13.79 6.17 16.56
C LEU A 74 -15.03 7.07 16.45
N VAL A 75 -16.00 6.73 15.60
CA VAL A 75 -17.24 7.48 15.41
C VAL A 75 -18.43 6.91 16.18
N LEU A 76 -18.23 5.85 16.97
CA LEU A 76 -19.25 5.28 17.84
C LEU A 76 -19.20 5.88 19.26
N GLU A 77 -20.34 5.96 19.91
CA GLU A 77 -20.38 6.14 21.37
C GLU A 77 -19.79 4.91 22.08
N GLY A 78 -19.42 5.08 23.34
CA GLY A 78 -18.94 3.97 24.14
C GLY A 78 -19.99 2.89 24.40
N PRO A 79 -19.53 1.76 24.98
CA PRO A 79 -20.44 0.72 25.40
C PRO A 79 -21.52 1.22 26.39
N PRO A 80 -22.66 0.54 26.50
CA PRO A 80 -23.01 -0.71 25.81
C PRO A 80 -23.65 -0.52 24.43
N ASN A 81 -23.92 0.69 24.00
CA ASN A 81 -24.83 0.95 22.89
C ASN A 81 -24.15 0.98 21.53
N PHE A 82 -22.92 1.47 21.43
CA PHE A 82 -22.16 1.58 20.17
C PHE A 82 -22.93 2.28 19.03
N LYS A 83 -23.71 3.31 19.39
CA LYS A 83 -24.43 4.10 18.38
C LYS A 83 -23.49 5.07 17.68
N PRO A 84 -23.69 5.35 16.38
CA PRO A 84 -22.96 6.42 15.72
C PRO A 84 -23.17 7.77 16.41
N LEU A 85 -22.08 8.50 16.67
CA LEU A 85 -22.07 9.86 17.21
C LEU A 85 -22.49 10.92 16.19
N ILE A 86 -22.51 10.53 14.92
CA ILE A 86 -22.82 11.38 13.78
C ILE A 86 -23.83 10.69 12.87
N SER A 87 -24.49 11.47 12.02
CA SER A 87 -25.41 10.92 11.01
C SER A 87 -24.67 10.04 9.99
N LEU A 88 -25.37 9.07 9.43
CA LEU A 88 -24.79 8.15 8.43
C LEU A 88 -24.11 8.89 7.28
N GLY A 89 -24.69 9.99 6.78
CA GLY A 89 -24.10 10.78 5.69
C GLY A 89 -22.83 11.54 6.06
N GLN A 90 -22.45 11.60 7.33
CA GLN A 90 -21.24 12.26 7.83
C GLN A 90 -20.15 11.25 8.23
N LEU A 91 -20.42 9.94 8.10
CA LEU A 91 -19.42 8.92 8.40
C LEU A 91 -18.23 9.03 7.44
N PRO A 92 -17.02 8.72 7.92
CA PRO A 92 -15.88 8.53 7.03
C PRO A 92 -16.21 7.50 5.94
N PRO A 93 -15.79 7.72 4.68
CA PRO A 93 -16.12 6.83 3.56
C PRO A 93 -15.75 5.36 3.80
N ASP A 94 -14.62 5.12 4.45
CA ASP A 94 -14.16 3.79 4.82
C ASP A 94 -15.03 3.14 5.90
N ALA A 95 -15.49 3.90 6.91
CA ALA A 95 -16.40 3.39 7.95
C ALA A 95 -17.79 3.03 7.40
N TRP A 96 -18.19 3.62 6.28
CA TRP A 96 -19.48 3.35 5.63
C TRP A 96 -19.64 1.88 5.25
N THR A 97 -18.57 1.27 4.77
CA THR A 97 -18.58 -0.12 4.29
C THR A 97 -18.86 -1.14 5.39
N VAL A 98 -18.65 -0.77 6.65
CA VAL A 98 -18.78 -1.67 7.82
C VAL A 98 -19.79 -1.20 8.87
N THR A 99 -20.69 -0.29 8.52
CA THR A 99 -21.67 0.31 9.49
C THR A 99 -22.51 -0.70 10.23
N GLY A 100 -22.95 -1.78 9.58
CA GLY A 100 -23.72 -2.85 10.20
C GLY A 100 -23.00 -3.57 11.35
N PHE A 101 -21.68 -3.42 11.46
CA PHE A 101 -20.89 -4.03 12.52
C PHE A 101 -21.23 -3.51 13.92
N SER A 102 -21.70 -2.26 14.04
CA SER A 102 -22.12 -1.65 15.31
C SER A 102 -23.20 -2.47 16.05
N ASN A 103 -24.14 -3.09 15.32
CA ASN A 103 -25.15 -3.94 15.91
C ASN A 103 -24.55 -5.24 16.47
N LEU A 104 -23.57 -5.81 15.76
CA LEU A 104 -22.84 -7.00 16.23
C LEU A 104 -21.95 -6.68 17.43
N LEU A 105 -21.38 -5.46 17.50
CA LEU A 105 -20.59 -5.03 18.66
C LEU A 105 -21.44 -4.99 19.94
N LYS A 106 -22.69 -4.52 19.88
CA LYS A 106 -23.60 -4.51 21.02
C LYS A 106 -23.89 -5.92 21.53
N GLU A 107 -24.20 -6.85 20.62
CA GLU A 107 -24.44 -8.28 20.94
C GLU A 107 -23.15 -8.91 21.52
N PHE A 108 -22.01 -8.63 20.89
CA PHE A 108 -20.69 -9.13 21.28
C PHE A 108 -20.30 -8.63 22.67
N TYR A 109 -20.41 -7.33 22.91
CA TYR A 109 -20.04 -6.72 24.19
C TYR A 109 -20.72 -7.40 25.38
N SER A 110 -22.04 -7.64 25.26
CA SER A 110 -22.84 -8.27 26.30
C SER A 110 -22.52 -9.75 26.44
N SER A 111 -22.51 -10.49 25.31
CA SER A 111 -22.36 -11.96 25.31
C SER A 111 -20.95 -12.39 25.68
N ALA A 112 -19.95 -11.64 25.27
CA ALA A 112 -18.53 -11.91 25.55
C ALA A 112 -18.05 -11.30 26.87
N LYS A 113 -18.92 -10.60 27.61
CA LYS A 113 -18.58 -9.90 28.87
C LYS A 113 -17.34 -9.01 28.71
N VAL A 114 -17.30 -8.24 27.62
CA VAL A 114 -16.12 -7.44 27.23
C VAL A 114 -15.68 -6.51 28.35
N GLU A 115 -16.61 -5.89 29.11
CA GLU A 115 -16.28 -5.04 30.26
C GLU A 115 -15.44 -5.76 31.31
N ALA A 116 -15.78 -7.00 31.61
CA ALA A 116 -15.05 -7.77 32.62
C ALA A 116 -13.63 -8.11 32.13
N VAL A 117 -13.48 -8.43 30.82
CA VAL A 117 -12.17 -8.68 30.22
C VAL A 117 -11.36 -7.39 30.19
N TRP A 118 -11.94 -6.28 29.71
CA TRP A 118 -11.31 -4.96 29.71
C TRP A 118 -10.81 -4.56 31.09
N SER A 119 -11.65 -4.69 32.11
CA SER A 119 -11.30 -4.34 33.50
C SER A 119 -10.14 -5.20 34.02
N ARG A 120 -10.11 -6.51 33.69
CA ARG A 120 -9.04 -7.42 34.07
C ARG A 120 -7.70 -7.03 33.47
N TYR A 121 -7.68 -6.68 32.19
CA TYR A 121 -6.43 -6.39 31.46
C TYR A 121 -6.09 -4.89 31.39
N ARG A 122 -6.91 -4.02 31.93
CA ARG A 122 -6.69 -2.55 31.94
C ARG A 122 -5.32 -2.16 32.50
N HIS A 123 -4.78 -2.95 33.44
CA HIS A 123 -3.46 -2.70 34.00
C HIS A 123 -2.34 -2.80 32.96
N LEU A 124 -2.46 -3.64 31.93
CA LEU A 124 -1.48 -3.77 30.85
C LEU A 124 -1.49 -2.50 29.98
N TYR A 125 -2.67 -1.99 29.64
CA TYR A 125 -2.82 -0.73 28.93
C TYR A 125 -2.21 0.44 29.71
N ARG A 126 -2.45 0.48 31.03
CA ARG A 126 -1.82 1.48 31.90
C ARG A 126 -0.30 1.41 31.87
N ARG A 127 0.27 0.20 31.91
CA ARG A 127 1.73 0.02 31.82
C ARG A 127 2.28 0.50 30.48
N ALA A 128 1.63 0.15 29.38
CA ALA A 128 2.02 0.65 28.06
C ALA A 128 1.95 2.19 28.01
N ILE A 129 0.86 2.81 28.50
CA ILE A 129 0.70 4.26 28.55
C ILE A 129 1.84 4.91 29.36
N ILE A 130 2.20 4.35 30.52
CA ILE A 130 3.29 4.86 31.35
C ILE A 130 4.63 4.75 30.60
N ALA A 131 4.89 3.65 29.93
CA ALA A 131 6.13 3.43 29.18
C ALA A 131 6.28 4.35 27.97
N TYR A 132 5.19 4.55 27.21
CA TYR A 132 5.22 5.37 26.00
C TYR A 132 5.11 6.88 26.27
N ARG A 133 4.54 7.31 27.39
CA ARG A 133 4.30 8.73 27.68
C ARG A 133 5.57 9.59 27.64
N PRO A 134 6.67 9.23 28.31
CA PRO A 134 7.89 10.05 28.25
C PRO A 134 8.47 10.12 26.84
N VAL A 135 8.41 9.03 26.09
CA VAL A 135 8.89 8.96 24.71
C VAL A 135 8.09 9.87 23.80
N VAL A 136 6.75 9.78 23.86
CA VAL A 136 5.86 10.62 23.06
C VAL A 136 6.04 12.10 23.40
N ASN A 137 6.16 12.43 24.69
CA ASN A 137 6.38 13.81 25.12
C ASN A 137 7.72 14.37 24.61
N ASP A 138 8.80 13.58 24.68
CA ASP A 138 10.11 13.96 24.13
C ASP A 138 10.06 14.21 22.63
N LEU A 139 9.39 13.32 21.89
CA LEU A 139 9.20 13.48 20.44
C LEU A 139 8.41 14.74 20.10
N ILE A 140 7.33 15.03 20.85
CA ILE A 140 6.52 16.24 20.66
C ILE A 140 7.39 17.48 20.91
N LEU A 141 8.10 17.55 22.04
CA LEU A 141 8.94 18.68 22.40
C LEU A 141 10.06 18.91 21.37
N LYS A 142 10.69 17.85 20.87
CA LYS A 142 11.73 17.95 19.85
C LYS A 142 11.16 18.46 18.51
N ALA A 143 10.02 17.93 18.06
CA ALA A 143 9.41 18.34 16.81
C ALA A 143 8.87 19.78 16.87
N GLU A 144 8.14 20.13 17.97
CA GLU A 144 7.64 21.49 18.18
C GLU A 144 8.77 22.50 18.31
N GLY A 145 9.82 22.16 19.08
CA GLY A 145 10.98 23.01 19.27
C GLY A 145 11.74 23.25 17.96
N TYR A 146 11.97 22.21 17.18
CA TYR A 146 12.63 22.32 15.88
C TYR A 146 11.84 23.18 14.89
N LEU A 147 10.55 22.90 14.76
CA LEU A 147 9.65 23.61 13.84
C LEU A 147 9.20 24.98 14.40
N ARG A 148 9.53 25.29 15.65
CA ARG A 148 9.06 26.50 16.34
C ARG A 148 7.54 26.68 16.25
N ILE A 149 6.83 25.55 16.44
CA ILE A 149 5.37 25.48 16.46
C ILE A 149 4.93 25.41 17.92
N SER A 150 4.02 26.30 18.35
CA SER A 150 3.43 26.22 19.68
C SER A 150 2.18 25.35 19.66
N SER A 151 1.82 24.75 20.81
CA SER A 151 0.57 24.02 20.97
C SER A 151 -0.69 24.87 20.68
N ALA A 152 -0.61 26.20 20.84
CA ALA A 152 -1.65 27.13 20.43
C ALA A 152 -1.92 27.10 18.90
N SER A 153 -0.93 26.72 18.10
CA SER A 153 -1.05 26.56 16.64
C SER A 153 -1.89 25.35 16.22
N TYR A 154 -2.20 24.46 17.15
CA TYR A 154 -3.05 23.30 16.88
C TYR A 154 -4.52 23.65 16.60
N ARG A 155 -4.95 24.88 16.91
CA ARG A 155 -6.31 25.38 16.67
C ARG A 155 -7.41 24.44 17.17
N GLY A 156 -7.23 23.89 18.39
CA GLY A 156 -8.15 22.93 19.00
C GLY A 156 -8.01 21.48 18.51
N ARG A 157 -7.08 21.19 17.58
CA ARG A 157 -6.80 19.82 17.17
C ARG A 157 -6.13 19.05 18.31
N GLN A 158 -6.50 17.78 18.44
CA GLN A 158 -5.97 16.90 19.47
C GLN A 158 -5.22 15.73 18.85
N LEU A 159 -4.08 15.38 19.43
CA LEU A 159 -3.32 14.19 19.07
C LEU A 159 -3.54 13.13 20.16
N ILE A 160 -4.13 11.99 19.79
CA ILE A 160 -4.54 10.92 20.69
C ILE A 160 -3.85 9.63 20.30
N PHE A 161 -2.98 9.11 21.16
CA PHE A 161 -2.30 7.84 20.98
C PHE A 161 -3.06 6.72 21.69
N ILE A 162 -3.34 5.63 20.98
CA ILE A 162 -4.11 4.48 21.49
C ILE A 162 -3.24 3.23 21.38
N PRO A 163 -2.63 2.74 22.47
CA PRO A 163 -2.01 1.41 22.47
C PRO A 163 -3.09 0.33 22.40
N GLU A 164 -2.93 -0.66 21.51
CA GLU A 164 -3.87 -1.76 21.37
C GLU A 164 -3.13 -3.10 21.22
N PHE A 165 -3.31 -4.01 22.18
CA PHE A 165 -2.61 -5.30 22.22
C PHE A 165 -3.19 -6.34 21.26
N LEU A 166 -4.39 -6.14 20.76
CA LEU A 166 -5.05 -7.04 19.81
C LEU A 166 -4.66 -6.77 18.34
N VAL A 167 -3.87 -5.75 18.08
CA VAL A 167 -3.21 -5.56 16.78
C VAL A 167 -1.77 -6.09 16.81
N PRO A 168 -1.15 -6.40 15.66
CA PRO A 168 0.24 -6.85 15.64
C PRO A 168 1.19 -5.84 16.28
N PRO A 169 2.24 -6.26 17.00
CA PRO A 169 3.29 -5.38 17.50
C PRO A 169 3.90 -4.58 16.35
N LYS A 170 4.21 -3.33 16.60
CA LYS A 170 4.75 -2.38 15.60
C LYS A 170 3.83 -2.10 14.41
N SER A 171 2.56 -2.53 14.43
CA SER A 171 1.57 -2.04 13.48
C SER A 171 1.10 -0.65 13.88
N PHE A 172 0.73 0.15 12.89
CA PHE A 172 0.30 1.53 13.07
C PHE A 172 -0.93 1.83 12.21
N ASN A 173 -1.85 2.59 12.77
CA ASN A 173 -3.02 3.08 12.03
C ASN A 173 -3.34 4.50 12.49
N ALA A 174 -3.25 5.46 11.57
CA ALA A 174 -3.54 6.86 11.84
C ALA A 174 -4.87 7.25 11.21
N ARG A 175 -5.70 7.98 11.95
CA ARG A 175 -7.01 8.45 11.50
C ARG A 175 -7.30 9.86 12.01
N THR A 176 -7.83 10.68 11.12
CA THR A 176 -8.36 12.00 11.49
C THR A 176 -9.88 11.91 11.55
N TYR A 177 -10.42 12.30 12.68
CA TYR A 177 -11.85 12.45 12.85
C TYR A 177 -12.15 13.78 13.57
N GLN A 178 -12.93 14.66 12.91
CA GLN A 178 -13.16 16.03 13.36
C GLN A 178 -11.84 16.77 13.63
N SER A 179 -11.67 17.29 14.84
CA SER A 179 -10.45 17.97 15.27
C SER A 179 -9.42 17.05 15.93
N SER A 180 -9.63 15.74 15.93
CA SER A 180 -8.76 14.78 16.59
C SER A 180 -8.02 13.90 15.59
N TYR A 181 -6.71 13.77 15.82
CA TYR A 181 -5.84 12.84 15.11
C TYR A 181 -5.56 11.65 16.02
N TYR A 182 -6.07 10.50 15.65
CA TYR A 182 -5.92 9.27 16.41
C TYR A 182 -4.80 8.45 15.81
N PHE A 183 -3.89 8.02 16.68
CA PHE A 183 -2.78 7.17 16.32
C PHE A 183 -2.86 5.87 17.13
N LEU A 184 -3.36 4.81 16.49
CA LEU A 184 -3.44 3.49 17.07
C LEU A 184 -2.17 2.71 16.76
N PHE A 185 -1.60 2.03 17.75
CA PHE A 185 -0.38 1.25 17.58
C PHE A 185 -0.36 -0.02 18.43
N GLY A 186 0.30 -1.05 17.89
CA GLY A 186 0.58 -2.29 18.61
C GLY A 186 1.79 -2.13 19.53
N PRO A 187 1.63 -2.20 20.87
CA PRO A 187 2.74 -2.13 21.81
C PRO A 187 3.79 -3.22 21.54
N SER A 188 5.06 -2.88 21.72
CA SER A 188 6.20 -3.80 21.58
C SER A 188 7.20 -3.58 22.71
N GLU A 189 8.03 -4.58 22.99
CA GLU A 189 9.10 -4.47 24.00
C GLU A 189 10.15 -3.41 23.63
N ILE A 190 10.43 -3.28 22.34
CA ILE A 190 11.29 -2.23 21.80
C ILE A 190 10.38 -1.12 21.30
N LEU A 191 10.48 0.06 21.94
CA LEU A 191 9.67 1.21 21.57
C LEU A 191 10.03 1.70 20.18
N THR A 192 9.05 1.73 19.30
CA THR A 192 9.18 2.21 17.91
C THR A 192 9.03 3.73 17.87
N THR A 193 10.13 4.44 18.10
CA THR A 193 10.14 5.90 18.17
C THR A 193 10.04 6.57 16.80
N LYS A 194 10.57 5.92 15.76
CA LYS A 194 10.59 6.48 14.41
C LYS A 194 9.19 6.63 13.82
N GLU A 195 8.39 5.58 13.90
CA GLU A 195 7.02 5.56 13.40
C GLU A 195 6.11 6.52 14.16
N ILE A 196 6.27 6.59 15.49
CA ILE A 196 5.54 7.56 16.32
C ILE A 196 5.90 8.99 15.92
N ARG A 197 7.21 9.27 15.70
CA ARG A 197 7.67 10.58 15.21
C ARG A 197 7.10 10.89 13.83
N HIS A 198 7.13 9.94 12.92
CA HIS A 198 6.60 10.09 11.57
C HIS A 198 5.12 10.53 11.60
N GLN A 199 4.28 9.83 12.38
CA GLN A 199 2.86 10.17 12.51
C GLN A 199 2.62 11.50 13.27
N LEU A 200 3.49 11.83 14.23
CA LEU A 200 3.48 13.14 14.86
C LEU A 200 3.78 14.26 13.83
N LEU A 201 4.73 14.02 12.94
CA LEU A 201 5.07 15.00 11.89
C LEU A 201 3.91 15.17 10.90
N HIS A 202 3.17 14.13 10.55
CA HIS A 202 1.91 14.27 9.81
C HIS A 202 0.93 15.19 10.53
N PHE A 203 0.68 14.95 11.81
CA PHE A 203 -0.21 15.82 12.60
C PHE A 203 0.22 17.29 12.57
N LEU A 204 1.54 17.56 12.60
CA LEU A 204 2.08 18.91 12.61
C LEU A 204 2.13 19.56 11.22
N LEU A 205 2.42 18.78 10.15
CA LEU A 205 2.79 19.30 8.83
C LEU A 205 1.68 19.21 7.78
N ASP A 206 0.80 18.18 7.82
CA ASP A 206 -0.32 18.06 6.88
C ASP A 206 -1.17 19.33 6.76
N PRO A 207 -1.46 20.08 7.85
CA PRO A 207 -2.24 21.29 7.76
C PRO A 207 -1.60 22.38 6.90
N TYR A 208 -0.28 22.43 6.82
CA TYR A 208 0.40 23.41 5.96
C TYR A 208 0.25 23.03 4.49
N THR A 209 0.46 21.75 4.13
CA THR A 209 0.21 21.27 2.77
C THR A 209 -1.24 21.50 2.36
N ALA A 210 -2.19 21.25 3.26
CA ALA A 210 -3.61 21.51 3.01
C ALA A 210 -3.91 23.01 2.84
N GLN A 211 -3.31 23.88 3.66
CA GLN A 211 -3.48 25.33 3.59
C GLN A 211 -2.95 25.89 2.27
N TYR A 212 -1.86 25.36 1.75
CA TYR A 212 -1.22 25.79 0.51
C TYR A 212 -1.57 24.89 -0.69
N SER A 213 -2.62 24.07 -0.57
CA SER A 213 -3.01 23.10 -1.61
C SER A 213 -3.20 23.74 -2.98
N PHE A 214 -3.86 24.89 -3.07
CA PHE A 214 -4.03 25.60 -4.33
C PHE A 214 -2.70 25.96 -4.99
N SER A 215 -1.73 26.49 -4.20
CA SER A 215 -0.39 26.82 -4.72
C SER A 215 0.38 25.59 -5.18
N ILE A 216 0.17 24.43 -4.53
CA ILE A 216 0.78 23.16 -4.89
C ILE A 216 0.12 22.61 -6.17
N ASP A 217 -1.20 22.51 -6.19
CA ASP A 217 -1.98 21.89 -7.27
C ASP A 217 -1.89 22.66 -8.60
N THR A 218 -1.66 23.97 -8.56
CA THR A 218 -1.51 24.80 -9.78
C THR A 218 -0.12 24.75 -10.40
N ARG A 219 0.86 24.13 -9.73
CA ARG A 219 2.22 23.97 -10.29
C ARG A 219 2.26 22.80 -11.26
N LYS A 220 2.19 23.11 -12.55
CA LYS A 220 2.16 22.11 -13.65
C LYS A 220 3.31 21.09 -13.53
N ILE A 221 4.51 21.55 -13.22
CA ILE A 221 5.69 20.70 -13.09
C ILE A 221 5.52 19.63 -12.01
N LEU A 222 4.92 19.96 -10.86
CA LEU A 222 4.69 18.99 -9.78
C LEU A 222 3.69 17.91 -10.18
N ASN A 223 2.67 18.28 -10.96
CA ASN A 223 1.69 17.33 -11.49
C ASN A 223 2.31 16.40 -12.54
N GLU A 224 3.19 16.92 -13.39
CA GLU A 224 3.97 16.12 -14.35
C GLU A 224 4.87 15.14 -13.61
N MET A 225 5.58 15.59 -12.57
CA MET A 225 6.42 14.73 -11.72
C MET A 225 5.66 13.58 -11.07
N VAL A 226 4.48 13.84 -10.50
CA VAL A 226 3.66 12.80 -9.86
C VAL A 226 3.19 11.78 -10.89
N LYS A 227 2.87 12.24 -12.11
CA LYS A 227 2.50 11.35 -13.20
C LYS A 227 3.69 10.47 -13.60
N ASP A 228 4.86 11.07 -13.82
CA ASP A 228 6.08 10.35 -14.19
C ASP A 228 6.49 9.37 -13.07
N LEU A 229 6.41 9.80 -11.80
CA LEU A 229 6.65 8.95 -10.66
C LEU A 229 5.63 7.80 -10.58
N GLY A 230 4.35 8.07 -10.83
CA GLY A 230 3.31 7.04 -10.90
C GLY A 230 3.60 6.01 -11.98
N GLU A 231 4.11 6.45 -13.11
CA GLU A 231 4.59 5.58 -14.20
C GLU A 231 5.84 4.80 -13.77
N ILE A 232 6.78 5.46 -13.10
CA ILE A 232 8.02 4.85 -12.58
C ILE A 232 7.75 3.80 -11.50
N LEU A 233 6.92 4.10 -10.52
CA LEU A 233 6.62 3.19 -9.39
C LEU A 233 5.48 2.20 -9.69
N GLY A 234 4.87 2.28 -10.88
CA GLY A 234 3.74 1.44 -11.26
C GLY A 234 2.49 1.67 -10.41
N ASN A 235 2.34 2.87 -9.84
CA ASN A 235 1.21 3.28 -9.04
C ASN A 235 0.60 4.58 -9.60
N SER A 236 -0.46 4.44 -10.39
CA SER A 236 -1.13 5.56 -11.08
C SER A 236 -1.92 6.51 -10.17
N ASN A 237 -1.99 6.23 -8.87
CA ASN A 237 -2.80 6.99 -7.90
C ASN A 237 -1.95 7.75 -6.86
N GLN A 238 -0.79 8.25 -7.24
CA GLN A 238 -0.03 9.09 -6.31
C GLN A 238 -0.70 10.47 -6.18
N ASP A 239 -1.01 10.84 -4.94
CA ASP A 239 -1.50 12.18 -4.61
C ASP A 239 -0.30 13.13 -4.45
N LEU A 240 -0.31 14.24 -5.21
CA LEU A 240 0.71 15.26 -5.16
C LEU A 240 0.94 15.81 -3.74
N ARG A 241 -0.12 16.02 -2.98
CA ARG A 241 -0.03 16.56 -1.62
C ARG A 241 0.60 15.57 -0.67
N VAL A 242 0.31 14.29 -0.85
CA VAL A 242 0.97 13.20 -0.10
C VAL A 242 2.47 13.21 -0.40
N MET A 243 2.87 13.27 -1.67
CA MET A 243 4.28 13.32 -2.07
C MET A 243 5.00 14.54 -1.46
N VAL A 244 4.38 15.72 -1.49
CA VAL A 244 4.95 16.95 -0.90
C VAL A 244 5.12 16.80 0.62
N THR A 245 4.09 16.30 1.31
CA THR A 245 4.14 16.14 2.77
C THR A 245 5.14 15.07 3.19
N GLU A 246 5.15 13.92 2.52
CA GLU A 246 6.12 12.84 2.78
C GLU A 246 7.56 13.31 2.58
N SER A 247 7.82 14.07 1.51
CA SER A 247 9.14 14.64 1.24
C SER A 247 9.59 15.59 2.36
N LEU A 248 8.69 16.44 2.84
CA LEU A 248 8.97 17.35 3.94
C LEU A 248 9.20 16.58 5.25
N ILE A 249 8.37 15.59 5.56
CA ILE A 249 8.52 14.76 6.77
C ILE A 249 9.87 14.07 6.77
N LYS A 250 10.28 13.43 5.66
CA LYS A 250 11.60 12.79 5.54
C LYS A 250 12.74 13.77 5.78
N ALA A 251 12.67 14.96 5.19
CA ALA A 251 13.66 16.00 5.40
C ALA A 251 13.74 16.44 6.88
N VAL A 252 12.60 16.66 7.55
CA VAL A 252 12.54 17.01 8.98
C VAL A 252 13.09 15.88 9.84
N GLU A 253 12.78 14.62 9.55
CA GLU A 253 13.31 13.46 10.26
C GLU A 253 14.84 13.42 10.19
N MET A 254 15.41 13.62 9.00
CA MET A 254 16.87 13.66 8.80
C MET A 254 17.53 14.80 9.58
N ARG A 255 16.90 15.99 9.64
CA ARG A 255 17.42 17.13 10.41
C ARG A 255 17.33 16.88 11.92
N LEU A 256 16.24 16.30 12.41
CA LEU A 256 16.08 15.94 13.83
C LEU A 256 17.07 14.86 14.28
N ASP A 257 17.40 13.91 13.40
CA ASP A 257 18.36 12.83 13.68
C ASP A 257 19.82 13.33 13.62
N LYS A 258 20.06 14.59 13.18
CA LYS A 258 21.40 15.17 12.98
C LYS A 258 22.29 14.24 12.15
N THR A 259 21.75 13.75 11.06
CA THR A 259 22.41 12.81 10.17
C THR A 259 23.74 13.40 9.70
N SER A 260 24.83 12.62 9.76
CA SER A 260 26.15 13.04 9.24
C SER A 260 26.11 13.19 7.72
N ASP A 261 26.93 14.07 7.17
CA ASP A 261 26.94 14.36 5.72
C ASP A 261 27.12 13.09 4.88
N GLY A 262 27.97 12.14 5.30
CA GLY A 262 28.17 10.89 4.57
C GLY A 262 26.97 9.93 4.58
N ALA A 263 26.09 10.03 5.59
CA ALA A 263 24.88 9.22 5.64
C ALA A 263 23.68 9.94 4.98
N THR A 264 23.76 11.25 4.82
CA THR A 264 22.69 12.09 4.26
C THR A 264 22.36 11.71 2.83
N GLU A 265 23.39 11.52 1.99
CA GLU A 265 23.21 11.18 0.57
C GLU A 265 22.44 9.87 0.39
N GLY A 266 22.83 8.80 1.09
CA GLY A 266 22.14 7.52 1.03
C GLY A 266 20.68 7.56 1.55
N LEU A 267 20.41 8.44 2.54
CA LEU A 267 19.05 8.65 3.03
C LEU A 267 18.19 9.46 2.06
N LEU A 268 18.77 10.47 1.40
CA LEU A 268 18.11 11.22 0.33
C LEU A 268 17.77 10.30 -0.84
N GLU A 269 18.71 9.50 -1.30
CA GLU A 269 18.47 8.51 -2.36
C GLU A 269 17.33 7.54 -1.99
N LYS A 270 17.34 7.03 -0.76
CA LYS A 270 16.27 6.14 -0.27
C LYS A 270 14.91 6.84 -0.20
N ALA A 271 14.87 8.09 0.25
CA ALA A 271 13.63 8.88 0.31
C ALA A 271 13.07 9.12 -1.09
N ILE A 272 13.91 9.57 -2.02
CA ILE A 272 13.57 9.78 -3.42
C ILE A 272 13.09 8.47 -4.05
N GLY A 273 13.80 7.37 -3.85
CA GLY A 273 13.42 6.04 -4.32
C GLY A 273 12.08 5.53 -3.76
N SER A 274 11.66 6.00 -2.59
CA SER A 274 10.32 5.72 -2.03
C SER A 274 9.21 6.65 -2.53
N GLY A 275 9.51 7.59 -3.43
CA GLY A 275 8.54 8.52 -3.99
C GLY A 275 8.51 9.90 -3.33
N ALA A 276 9.35 10.15 -2.33
CA ALA A 276 9.47 11.45 -1.65
C ALA A 276 10.45 12.37 -2.41
N LEU A 277 10.09 12.77 -3.63
CA LEU A 277 11.00 13.41 -4.60
C LEU A 277 11.54 14.76 -4.16
N LEU A 278 10.80 15.51 -3.36
CA LEU A 278 11.19 16.84 -2.90
C LEU A 278 12.01 16.81 -1.61
N THR A 279 12.46 15.64 -1.15
CA THR A 279 13.18 15.51 0.14
C THR A 279 14.46 16.33 0.15
N GLN A 280 15.24 16.32 -0.93
CA GLN A 280 16.46 17.10 -1.04
C GLN A 280 16.18 18.60 -0.98
N HIS A 281 15.19 19.08 -1.75
CA HIS A 281 14.76 20.48 -1.73
C HIS A 281 14.37 20.94 -0.31
N PHE A 282 13.51 20.17 0.38
CA PHE A 282 13.14 20.49 1.74
C PHE A 282 14.30 20.39 2.72
N TYR A 283 15.21 19.43 2.56
CA TYR A 283 16.38 19.27 3.41
C TYR A 283 17.29 20.50 3.34
N GLU A 284 17.59 21.01 2.15
CA GLU A 284 18.38 22.22 1.95
C GLU A 284 17.62 23.49 2.42
N GLY A 285 16.32 23.55 2.16
CA GLY A 285 15.48 24.64 2.67
C GLY A 285 15.41 24.69 4.20
N LEU A 286 15.42 23.52 4.87
CA LEU A 286 15.45 23.43 6.33
C LEU A 286 16.79 23.92 6.91
N LYS A 287 17.92 23.73 6.25
CA LYS A 287 19.20 24.36 6.64
C LYS A 287 19.08 25.88 6.66
N LYS A 288 18.43 26.47 5.65
CA LYS A 288 18.16 27.91 5.60
C LYS A 288 17.17 28.32 6.73
N PHE A 289 16.12 27.54 6.95
CA PHE A 289 15.16 27.77 8.03
C PHE A 289 15.83 27.82 9.41
N GLU A 290 16.79 26.96 9.68
CA GLU A 290 17.52 26.91 10.96
C GLU A 290 18.26 28.21 11.28
N THR A 291 18.69 28.97 10.27
CA THR A 291 19.34 30.27 10.43
C THR A 291 18.36 31.41 10.70
N LYS A 292 17.07 31.21 10.48
CA LYS A 292 16.02 32.21 10.66
C LYS A 292 15.43 32.16 12.07
N ARG A 293 14.78 33.26 12.49
CA ARG A 293 14.06 33.31 13.78
C ARG A 293 12.56 33.00 13.64
N GLU A 294 12.05 32.95 12.44
CA GLU A 294 10.65 32.74 12.12
C GLU A 294 10.20 31.32 12.49
N GLY A 295 8.94 31.18 12.87
CA GLY A 295 8.32 29.87 13.06
C GLY A 295 7.99 29.22 11.71
N PHE A 296 7.84 27.91 11.70
CA PHE A 296 7.59 27.11 10.50
C PHE A 296 6.36 27.57 9.72
N SER A 297 5.29 27.99 10.42
CA SER A 297 4.05 28.46 9.80
C SER A 297 4.24 29.66 8.87
N VAL A 298 5.21 30.54 9.18
CA VAL A 298 5.56 31.69 8.35
C VAL A 298 6.51 31.29 7.23
N TYR A 299 7.50 30.45 7.57
CA TYR A 299 8.55 30.04 6.66
C TYR A 299 8.10 29.05 5.59
N TYR A 300 7.02 28.29 5.81
CA TYR A 300 6.56 27.23 4.89
C TYR A 300 6.37 27.72 3.44
N ARG A 301 5.89 28.94 3.26
CA ARG A 301 5.71 29.54 1.94
C ARG A 301 7.02 29.61 1.16
N ASN A 302 8.14 29.92 1.83
CA ASN A 302 9.45 30.04 1.19
C ASN A 302 9.88 28.72 0.54
N PHE A 303 9.56 27.56 1.13
CA PHE A 303 9.84 26.26 0.52
C PHE A 303 9.13 26.09 -0.83
N LEU A 304 7.92 26.60 -0.95
CA LEU A 304 7.17 26.51 -2.19
C LEU A 304 7.65 27.54 -3.22
N ASP A 305 8.01 28.73 -2.77
CA ASP A 305 8.47 29.81 -3.66
C ASP A 305 9.89 29.52 -4.19
N ASP A 306 10.74 28.85 -3.41
CA ASP A 306 12.11 28.45 -3.76
C ASP A 306 12.17 27.14 -4.58
N LEU A 307 11.04 26.51 -4.94
CA LEU A 307 11.02 25.27 -5.71
C LEU A 307 11.69 25.47 -7.09
N ASP A 308 12.87 24.89 -7.24
CA ASP A 308 13.59 24.84 -8.50
C ASP A 308 13.10 23.65 -9.35
N THR A 309 12.46 23.97 -10.47
CA THR A 309 11.89 23.00 -11.38
C THR A 309 12.93 22.22 -12.18
N ASP A 310 14.10 22.80 -12.40
CA ASP A 310 15.18 22.16 -13.15
C ASP A 310 15.95 21.17 -12.27
N GLU A 311 16.21 21.52 -10.99
CA GLU A 311 16.76 20.59 -10.00
C GLU A 311 15.89 19.34 -9.84
N ILE A 312 14.59 19.52 -9.79
CA ILE A 312 13.61 18.44 -9.67
C ILE A 312 13.64 17.53 -10.92
N ARG A 313 13.73 18.10 -12.12
CA ARG A 313 13.83 17.32 -13.37
C ARG A 313 15.09 16.46 -13.39
N VAL A 314 16.23 17.01 -12.95
CA VAL A 314 17.49 16.27 -12.80
C VAL A 314 17.35 15.10 -11.82
N VAL A 315 16.60 15.27 -10.73
CA VAL A 315 16.31 14.18 -9.78
C VAL A 315 15.52 13.05 -10.44
N LEU A 316 14.53 13.38 -11.27
CA LEU A 316 13.74 12.38 -12.01
C LEU A 316 14.58 11.65 -13.07
N GLU A 317 15.40 12.36 -13.82
CA GLU A 317 16.31 11.80 -14.81
C GLU A 317 17.34 10.86 -14.16
N ASN A 318 17.93 11.25 -13.05
CA ASN A 318 18.84 10.41 -12.27
C ASN A 318 18.17 9.17 -11.67
N LEU A 319 16.90 9.26 -11.28
CA LEU A 319 16.12 8.09 -10.84
C LEU A 319 15.93 7.09 -11.98
N ASP A 320 15.69 7.59 -13.18
CA ASP A 320 15.55 6.78 -14.39
C ASP A 320 16.86 6.06 -14.73
N GLU A 321 18.01 6.76 -14.67
CA GLU A 321 19.32 6.19 -14.96
C GLU A 321 19.79 5.20 -13.87
N LYS A 322 19.65 5.55 -12.56
CA LYS A 322 20.05 4.66 -11.46
C LYS A 322 19.17 3.43 -11.34
N SER A 323 17.88 3.51 -11.67
CA SER A 323 17.02 2.33 -11.71
C SER A 323 17.39 1.35 -12.83
N ALA A 324 18.06 1.82 -13.86
CA ALA A 324 18.62 0.98 -14.91
C ALA A 324 19.94 0.27 -14.49
N LEU A 325 20.71 0.88 -13.57
CA LEU A 325 22.01 0.36 -13.09
C LEU A 325 21.91 -0.55 -11.85
N VAL A 326 20.83 -0.48 -11.07
CA VAL A 326 20.68 -1.19 -9.78
C VAL A 326 20.04 -2.58 -9.91
N SER A 327 19.79 -3.07 -11.15
CA SER A 327 19.34 -4.44 -11.38
C SER A 327 20.31 -5.54 -10.90
N ASP A 328 21.55 -5.19 -10.56
CA ASP A 328 22.61 -6.15 -10.18
C ASP A 328 22.85 -6.29 -8.68
N THR A 329 22.23 -5.48 -7.81
CA THR A 329 22.50 -5.48 -6.36
C THR A 329 21.23 -5.38 -5.51
N GLY A 330 20.30 -6.33 -5.62
CA GLY A 330 19.31 -6.62 -4.56
C GLY A 330 18.41 -5.46 -4.07
N SER A 331 18.18 -4.42 -4.86
CA SER A 331 17.36 -3.26 -4.50
C SER A 331 15.86 -3.51 -4.74
N LEU A 332 15.03 -3.02 -3.82
CA LEU A 332 13.56 -3.17 -3.81
C LEU A 332 12.80 -2.41 -4.90
N LEU A 333 13.47 -1.68 -5.79
CA LEU A 333 12.80 -0.90 -6.85
C LEU A 333 12.81 -1.68 -8.17
N PRO A 334 11.66 -1.80 -8.85
CA PRO A 334 11.59 -2.45 -10.15
C PRO A 334 12.41 -1.67 -11.18
N THR A 335 13.15 -2.38 -12.02
CA THR A 335 13.93 -1.81 -13.13
C THR A 335 13.01 -1.11 -14.16
N LYS A 336 13.59 -0.25 -15.01
CA LYS A 336 12.84 0.38 -16.11
C LYS A 336 12.23 -0.66 -17.05
N LEU A 337 12.95 -1.76 -17.28
CA LEU A 337 12.46 -2.94 -17.99
C LEU A 337 11.20 -3.53 -17.32
N GLU A 338 11.28 -3.86 -16.03
CA GLU A 338 10.15 -4.45 -15.27
C GLU A 338 8.94 -3.53 -15.22
N ARG A 339 9.17 -2.22 -15.08
CA ARG A 339 8.11 -1.19 -15.10
C ARG A 339 7.43 -1.11 -16.45
N THR A 340 8.21 -1.07 -17.53
CA THR A 340 7.68 -1.02 -18.90
C THR A 340 6.87 -2.29 -19.20
N ILE A 341 7.35 -3.47 -18.79
CA ILE A 341 6.62 -4.73 -18.93
C ILE A 341 5.32 -4.69 -18.12
N LYS A 342 5.37 -4.25 -16.86
CA LYS A 342 4.17 -4.15 -15.99
C LYS A 342 3.12 -3.22 -16.60
N GLN A 343 3.54 -2.09 -17.13
CA GLN A 343 2.65 -1.11 -17.77
C GLN A 343 2.06 -1.64 -19.07
N ALA A 344 2.87 -2.36 -19.86
CA ALA A 344 2.41 -3.04 -21.07
C ALA A 344 1.35 -4.11 -20.74
N LYS A 345 1.59 -4.93 -19.71
CA LYS A 345 0.62 -5.93 -19.21
C LYS A 345 -0.69 -5.30 -18.72
N ILE A 346 -0.63 -4.17 -17.98
CA ILE A 346 -1.82 -3.42 -17.54
C ILE A 346 -2.58 -2.86 -18.75
N SER A 347 -1.88 -2.29 -19.73
CA SER A 347 -2.50 -1.76 -20.96
C SER A 347 -3.19 -2.86 -21.75
N LEU A 348 -2.55 -4.02 -21.86
CA LEU A 348 -3.12 -5.21 -22.52
C LEU A 348 -4.39 -5.71 -21.78
N GLY A 349 -4.33 -5.82 -20.48
CA GLY A 349 -5.47 -6.23 -19.63
C GLY A 349 -6.65 -5.25 -19.69
N ASN A 350 -6.39 -3.97 -19.93
CA ASN A 350 -7.38 -2.92 -20.13
C ASN A 350 -7.83 -2.77 -21.60
N ASN A 351 -7.45 -3.70 -22.47
CA ASN A 351 -7.75 -3.70 -23.92
C ASN A 351 -7.25 -2.46 -24.68
N LYS A 352 -6.20 -1.78 -24.18
CA LYS A 352 -5.50 -0.68 -24.85
C LYS A 352 -4.39 -1.24 -25.72
N LEU A 353 -4.76 -1.92 -26.83
CA LEU A 353 -3.86 -2.76 -27.61
C LEU A 353 -2.70 -1.96 -28.23
N GLU A 354 -2.96 -0.78 -28.78
CA GLU A 354 -1.93 0.07 -29.42
C GLU A 354 -0.86 0.47 -28.38
N ARG A 355 -1.30 0.90 -27.19
CA ARG A 355 -0.39 1.30 -26.12
C ARG A 355 0.43 0.13 -25.58
N ALA A 356 -0.20 -1.03 -25.43
CA ALA A 356 0.49 -2.26 -25.01
C ALA A 356 1.55 -2.67 -26.05
N GLU A 357 1.23 -2.60 -27.34
CA GLU A 357 2.13 -2.92 -28.44
C GLU A 357 3.36 -2.00 -28.45
N GLU A 358 3.15 -0.68 -28.33
CA GLU A 358 4.25 0.29 -28.23
C GLU A 358 5.21 -0.05 -27.08
N LEU A 359 4.67 -0.33 -25.89
CA LEU A 359 5.47 -0.62 -24.71
C LEU A 359 6.22 -1.96 -24.83
N PHE A 360 5.59 -3.02 -25.35
CA PHE A 360 6.28 -4.29 -25.56
C PHE A 360 7.35 -4.18 -26.65
N LYS A 361 7.12 -3.43 -27.73
CA LYS A 361 8.14 -3.15 -28.75
C LYS A 361 9.31 -2.37 -28.16
N LEU A 362 9.02 -1.36 -27.33
CA LEU A 362 10.04 -0.60 -26.60
C LEU A 362 10.92 -1.51 -25.74
N VAL A 363 10.33 -2.53 -25.08
CA VAL A 363 11.08 -3.53 -24.31
C VAL A 363 12.06 -4.28 -25.21
N LEU A 364 11.60 -4.79 -26.36
CA LEU A 364 12.45 -5.55 -27.27
C LEU A 364 13.53 -4.69 -27.95
N GLU A 365 13.23 -3.42 -28.23
CA GLU A 365 14.16 -2.54 -28.96
C GLU A 365 15.25 -1.95 -28.05
N ARG A 366 14.90 -1.61 -26.79
CA ARG A 366 15.80 -0.85 -25.92
C ARG A 366 16.38 -1.61 -24.73
N TYR A 367 15.72 -2.69 -24.29
CA TYR A 367 16.12 -3.34 -23.05
C TYR A 367 16.56 -4.78 -23.22
N ASP A 368 15.71 -5.62 -23.81
CA ASP A 368 15.97 -7.05 -23.98
C ASP A 368 15.26 -7.57 -25.23
N PRO A 369 15.98 -7.76 -26.35
CA PRO A 369 15.40 -8.23 -27.60
C PRO A 369 14.74 -9.61 -27.52
N ASN A 370 15.08 -10.39 -26.49
CA ASN A 370 14.57 -11.74 -26.29
C ASN A 370 13.65 -11.81 -25.04
N ASN A 371 13.12 -10.70 -24.56
CA ASN A 371 12.27 -10.67 -23.37
C ASN A 371 11.00 -11.50 -23.57
N GLY A 372 10.85 -12.58 -22.80
CA GLY A 372 9.75 -13.52 -22.94
C GLY A 372 8.37 -12.91 -22.68
N ASP A 373 8.25 -12.02 -21.69
CA ASP A 373 7.00 -11.31 -21.39
C ASP A 373 6.56 -10.40 -22.54
N ALA A 374 7.50 -9.69 -23.15
CA ALA A 374 7.23 -8.79 -24.27
C ALA A 374 6.85 -9.56 -25.53
N LEU A 375 7.59 -10.63 -25.82
CA LEU A 375 7.30 -11.52 -26.96
C LEU A 375 5.92 -12.17 -26.82
N TYR A 376 5.60 -12.71 -25.65
CA TYR A 376 4.30 -13.28 -25.36
C TYR A 376 3.18 -12.24 -25.48
N GLY A 377 3.37 -11.03 -24.91
CA GLY A 377 2.41 -9.93 -25.00
C GLY A 377 2.11 -9.52 -26.45
N LEU A 378 3.15 -9.41 -27.31
CA LEU A 378 3.00 -9.14 -28.76
C LEU A 378 2.30 -10.29 -29.48
N GLY A 379 2.56 -11.54 -29.08
CA GLY A 379 1.81 -12.70 -29.56
C GLY A 379 0.32 -12.60 -29.29
N ILE A 380 -0.08 -12.25 -28.07
CA ILE A 380 -1.50 -12.01 -27.69
C ILE A 380 -2.12 -10.88 -28.51
N ILE A 381 -1.41 -9.76 -28.68
CA ILE A 381 -1.89 -8.63 -29.49
C ILE A 381 -2.10 -9.06 -30.93
N SER A 382 -1.16 -9.82 -31.50
CA SER A 382 -1.25 -10.35 -32.88
C SER A 382 -2.45 -11.30 -33.05
N VAL A 383 -2.78 -12.11 -32.04
CA VAL A 383 -3.99 -12.94 -32.05
C VAL A 383 -5.24 -12.05 -32.09
N ASN A 384 -5.31 -11.00 -31.26
CA ASN A 384 -6.43 -10.05 -31.25
C ASN A 384 -6.59 -9.30 -32.58
N GLN A 385 -5.48 -9.03 -33.25
CA GLN A 385 -5.45 -8.39 -34.58
C GLN A 385 -5.69 -9.41 -35.72
N SER A 386 -5.96 -10.68 -35.39
CA SER A 386 -6.14 -11.79 -36.37
C SER A 386 -4.92 -12.08 -37.24
N ASN A 387 -3.73 -11.62 -36.84
CA ASN A 387 -2.48 -11.87 -37.54
C ASN A 387 -1.80 -13.17 -37.04
N LYS A 388 -2.29 -14.31 -37.54
CA LYS A 388 -1.87 -15.65 -37.09
C LYS A 388 -0.38 -15.92 -37.30
N MET A 389 0.17 -15.47 -38.44
CA MET A 389 1.61 -15.68 -38.72
C MET A 389 2.50 -14.97 -37.73
N LEU A 390 2.22 -13.70 -37.48
CA LEU A 390 3.00 -12.90 -36.56
C LEU A 390 2.83 -13.40 -35.08
N ALA A 391 1.61 -13.81 -34.72
CA ALA A 391 1.34 -14.41 -33.41
C ALA A 391 2.19 -15.67 -33.18
N ARG A 392 2.27 -16.56 -34.19
CA ARG A 392 3.08 -17.79 -34.13
C ARG A 392 4.56 -17.47 -33.94
N ASP A 393 5.11 -16.53 -34.71
CA ASP A 393 6.50 -16.13 -34.62
C ASP A 393 6.85 -15.61 -33.20
N TYR A 394 5.98 -14.78 -32.63
CA TYR A 394 6.19 -14.25 -31.29
C TYR A 394 6.11 -15.34 -30.21
N PHE A 395 5.13 -16.26 -30.28
CA PHE A 395 5.04 -17.34 -29.30
C PHE A 395 6.21 -18.32 -29.38
N ILE A 396 6.70 -18.64 -30.60
CA ILE A 396 7.90 -19.47 -30.76
C ILE A 396 9.11 -18.77 -30.11
N LYS A 397 9.34 -17.50 -30.41
CA LYS A 397 10.41 -16.71 -29.80
C LYS A 397 10.28 -16.65 -28.29
N ALA A 398 9.04 -16.54 -27.75
CA ALA A 398 8.81 -16.54 -26.31
C ALA A 398 9.16 -17.89 -25.66
N ILE A 399 8.92 -19.00 -26.33
CA ILE A 399 9.31 -20.34 -25.86
C ILE A 399 10.83 -20.50 -25.85
N ASP A 400 11.49 -20.05 -26.92
CA ASP A 400 12.94 -20.19 -27.13
C ASP A 400 13.74 -19.23 -26.22
N SER A 401 13.10 -18.22 -25.67
CA SER A 401 13.77 -17.25 -24.83
C SER A 401 14.19 -17.86 -23.48
N MET A 402 15.47 -17.67 -23.13
CA MET A 402 16.02 -18.10 -21.85
C MET A 402 15.46 -17.29 -20.67
N SER A 403 15.00 -16.06 -20.90
CA SER A 403 14.39 -15.20 -19.88
C SER A 403 12.91 -15.49 -19.63
N SER A 404 12.30 -16.37 -20.42
CA SER A 404 10.88 -16.73 -20.26
C SER A 404 10.68 -17.66 -19.08
N PRO A 405 9.83 -17.27 -18.10
CA PRO A 405 9.38 -18.18 -17.05
C PRO A 405 8.50 -19.30 -17.64
N ASP A 406 8.42 -20.43 -16.93
CA ASP A 406 7.65 -21.59 -17.38
C ASP A 406 6.18 -21.24 -17.65
N SER A 407 5.59 -20.33 -16.89
CA SER A 407 4.23 -19.82 -17.11
C SER A 407 4.04 -19.17 -18.49
N ILE A 408 5.03 -18.45 -19.01
CA ILE A 408 5.00 -17.86 -20.35
C ILE A 408 5.15 -18.95 -21.42
N LYS A 409 6.07 -19.89 -21.19
CA LYS A 409 6.29 -21.01 -22.13
C LYS A 409 5.05 -21.89 -22.26
N VAL A 410 4.42 -22.25 -21.14
CA VAL A 410 3.19 -23.05 -21.11
C VAL A 410 2.07 -22.38 -21.90
N TRP A 411 1.81 -21.10 -21.64
CA TRP A 411 0.75 -20.38 -22.34
C TRP A 411 1.09 -20.14 -23.82
N SER A 412 2.36 -19.93 -24.16
CA SER A 412 2.80 -19.83 -25.56
C SER A 412 2.53 -21.13 -26.32
N HIS A 413 2.84 -22.29 -25.72
CA HIS A 413 2.49 -23.58 -26.29
C HIS A 413 0.97 -23.77 -26.45
N ILE A 414 0.17 -23.39 -25.47
CA ILE A 414 -1.30 -23.45 -25.55
C ILE A 414 -1.82 -22.61 -26.73
N TYR A 415 -1.32 -21.37 -26.86
CA TYR A 415 -1.74 -20.51 -27.98
C TYR A 415 -1.30 -21.06 -29.34
N LEU A 416 -0.10 -21.63 -29.43
CA LEU A 416 0.33 -22.30 -30.67
C LEU A 416 -0.56 -23.50 -31.02
N GLY A 417 -0.90 -24.33 -30.01
CA GLY A 417 -1.84 -25.43 -30.20
C GLY A 417 -3.19 -24.94 -30.74
N ARG A 418 -3.75 -23.87 -30.16
CA ARG A 418 -4.98 -23.23 -30.63
C ARG A 418 -4.89 -22.69 -32.04
N LEU A 419 -3.77 -22.07 -32.41
CA LEU A 419 -3.55 -21.55 -33.77
C LEU A 419 -3.50 -22.66 -34.76
N PHE A 420 -2.80 -23.78 -34.48
CA PHE A 420 -2.75 -24.95 -35.35
C PHE A 420 -4.11 -25.66 -35.48
N ASP A 421 -4.90 -25.74 -34.40
CA ASP A 421 -6.27 -26.26 -34.51
C ASP A 421 -7.14 -25.40 -35.44
N ILE A 422 -7.05 -24.05 -35.33
CA ILE A 422 -7.77 -23.12 -36.23
C ILE A 422 -7.33 -23.29 -37.70
N GLU A 423 -6.12 -23.75 -37.94
CA GLU A 423 -5.58 -24.04 -39.26
C GLU A 423 -5.83 -25.49 -39.74
N ASN A 424 -6.62 -26.26 -38.97
CA ASN A 424 -6.88 -27.68 -39.19
C ASN A 424 -5.63 -28.57 -39.18
N ASN A 425 -4.55 -28.12 -38.54
CA ASN A 425 -3.32 -28.91 -38.36
C ASN A 425 -3.30 -29.52 -36.95
N ARG A 426 -4.14 -30.54 -36.75
CA ARG A 426 -4.30 -31.22 -35.48
C ARG A 426 -3.03 -31.86 -34.95
N THR A 427 -2.19 -32.38 -35.86
CA THR A 427 -0.92 -33.05 -35.50
C THR A 427 -0.02 -32.10 -34.74
N GLU A 428 0.25 -30.93 -35.30
CA GLU A 428 1.06 -29.89 -34.64
C GLU A 428 0.40 -29.33 -33.40
N ALA A 429 -0.91 -29.17 -33.40
CA ALA A 429 -1.66 -28.72 -32.22
C ALA A 429 -1.42 -29.64 -30.99
N ILE A 430 -1.49 -30.97 -31.21
CA ILE A 430 -1.26 -31.96 -30.15
C ILE A 430 0.19 -31.87 -29.63
N VAL A 431 1.19 -31.70 -30.50
CA VAL A 431 2.60 -31.53 -30.10
C VAL A 431 2.73 -30.38 -29.09
N HIS A 432 2.11 -29.25 -29.40
CA HIS A 432 2.19 -28.09 -28.54
C HIS A 432 1.40 -28.24 -27.21
N TYR A 433 0.22 -28.84 -27.22
CA TYR A 433 -0.50 -29.12 -25.99
C TYR A 433 0.25 -30.13 -25.11
N LEU A 434 0.88 -31.15 -25.67
CA LEU A 434 1.73 -32.08 -24.92
C LEU A 434 2.93 -31.38 -24.28
N ALA A 435 3.59 -30.47 -25.03
CA ALA A 435 4.70 -29.67 -24.48
C ALA A 435 4.22 -28.78 -23.30
N ALA A 436 3.04 -28.19 -23.42
CA ALA A 436 2.44 -27.43 -22.30
C ALA A 436 2.20 -28.28 -21.05
N VAL A 437 1.66 -29.50 -21.21
CA VAL A 437 1.46 -30.45 -20.11
C VAL A 437 2.79 -30.87 -19.47
N GLN A 438 3.83 -31.08 -20.25
CA GLN A 438 5.14 -31.51 -19.75
C GLN A 438 5.83 -30.47 -18.87
N LEU A 439 5.58 -29.17 -19.08
CA LEU A 439 6.14 -28.07 -18.28
C LEU A 439 5.57 -28.03 -16.86
N LYS A 440 4.43 -28.66 -16.58
CA LYS A 440 3.80 -28.78 -15.26
C LYS A 440 3.49 -27.47 -14.53
N ASP A 441 3.53 -26.32 -15.21
CA ASP A 441 3.09 -25.05 -14.68
C ASP A 441 1.57 -24.91 -14.85
N ASP A 442 0.85 -24.66 -13.76
CA ASP A 442 -0.62 -24.50 -13.76
C ASP A 442 -1.09 -23.06 -13.56
N THR A 443 -0.24 -22.09 -13.86
CA THR A 443 -0.59 -20.67 -13.79
C THR A 443 -1.84 -20.38 -14.63
N ARG A 444 -2.87 -19.86 -14.03
CA ARG A 444 -4.20 -19.58 -14.65
C ARG A 444 -4.86 -20.82 -15.25
N ASN A 445 -4.79 -21.96 -14.56
CA ASN A 445 -5.35 -23.24 -14.99
C ASN A 445 -4.78 -23.76 -16.34
N ALA A 446 -3.52 -23.45 -16.62
CA ALA A 446 -2.86 -23.81 -17.90
C ALA A 446 -2.89 -25.31 -18.17
N GLN A 447 -2.70 -26.15 -17.12
CA GLN A 447 -2.73 -27.62 -17.26
C GLN A 447 -4.11 -28.12 -17.72
N THR A 448 -5.17 -27.61 -17.12
CA THR A 448 -6.55 -27.95 -17.52
C THR A 448 -6.81 -27.55 -18.96
N VAL A 449 -6.39 -26.34 -19.37
CA VAL A 449 -6.58 -25.85 -20.74
C VAL A 449 -5.78 -26.67 -21.75
N ALA A 450 -4.53 -27.04 -21.42
CA ALA A 450 -3.73 -27.88 -22.29
C ALA A 450 -4.33 -29.29 -22.43
N GLN A 451 -4.83 -29.88 -21.34
CA GLN A 451 -5.47 -31.18 -21.37
C GLN A 451 -6.76 -31.18 -22.22
N GLN A 452 -7.58 -30.14 -22.09
CA GLN A 452 -8.76 -29.97 -22.95
C GLN A 452 -8.37 -29.85 -24.43
N GLY A 453 -7.27 -29.12 -24.71
CA GLY A 453 -6.74 -29.04 -26.06
C GLY A 453 -6.26 -30.38 -26.61
N LEU A 454 -5.78 -31.32 -25.79
CA LEU A 454 -5.46 -32.69 -26.21
C LEU A 454 -6.71 -33.53 -26.50
N GLU A 455 -7.77 -33.35 -25.72
CA GLU A 455 -9.02 -34.10 -25.84
C GLU A 455 -9.84 -33.70 -27.06
N SER A 456 -9.86 -32.38 -27.37
CA SER A 456 -10.64 -31.86 -28.49
C SER A 456 -9.97 -30.65 -29.14
N PRO A 457 -10.11 -30.49 -30.49
CA PRO A 457 -9.57 -29.31 -31.18
C PRO A 457 -10.20 -28.01 -30.64
N PHE A 458 -9.39 -26.97 -30.51
CA PHE A 458 -9.86 -25.64 -30.13
C PHE A 458 -10.74 -25.04 -31.24
N SER A 459 -11.91 -24.54 -30.87
CA SER A 459 -12.81 -23.76 -31.75
C SER A 459 -13.06 -22.37 -31.16
N PRO A 460 -12.91 -21.27 -31.93
CA PRO A 460 -13.13 -19.90 -31.48
C PRO A 460 -14.56 -19.62 -30.97
N ASN A 461 -15.53 -20.46 -31.34
CA ASN A 461 -16.95 -20.30 -30.96
C ASN A 461 -17.36 -21.08 -29.71
N GLN A 462 -16.45 -21.77 -29.05
CA GLN A 462 -16.73 -22.39 -27.75
C GLN A 462 -16.57 -21.35 -26.63
N PRO A 463 -17.51 -21.28 -25.67
CA PRO A 463 -17.34 -20.42 -24.50
C PRO A 463 -16.06 -20.85 -23.77
N SER A 464 -15.20 -19.86 -23.45
CA SER A 464 -14.05 -20.10 -22.59
C SER A 464 -14.54 -20.60 -21.23
N PRO A 465 -13.96 -21.67 -20.69
CA PRO A 465 -14.31 -22.19 -19.39
C PRO A 465 -13.99 -21.20 -18.24
#